data_bda7485185d58a179fe81f2faaec6841
#
_entry.id   bda7485185d58a179fe81f2faaec6841
#
_cell.length_a   1.000
_cell.length_b   1.000
_cell.length_c   1.000
_cell.angle_alpha   90.00
_cell.angle_beta   90.00
_cell.angle_gamma   90.00
#
_symmetry.space_group_name_H-M   'P 1'
#
loop_
_entity.id
_entity.type
_entity.pdbx_description
1 polymer ?
#
loop_
_entity_poly.entity_id
_entity_poly.type
_entity_poly.pdbx_seq_one_letter_code
_entity_poly.pdbx_strand_id
1 'polypeptide(L)'
;MAKLTGNKNKKIKNTLTIFAGIALLFLGVHYTLLKSHLIFDVIGSAILIAIIYKFYRRFHQDNLSYFSLIFALLLHNLFLYSFSPFGIKFEHYMHFVGGFTIAIITDRLFNEKLSKTKRLLLLLAFALGIGV
;
A
#
# COMPACT_ATOMS: atom_id res chain seq x y z
N MET A 1 6.50 -26.20 -14.52
CA MET A 1 5.95 -24.84 -14.70
C MET A 1 5.92 -23.98 -13.44
N ALA A 2 5.62 -24.49 -12.24
CA ALA A 2 5.55 -23.67 -11.01
C ALA A 2 6.84 -22.92 -10.60
N LYS A 3 8.02 -23.45 -10.89
CA LYS A 3 9.31 -22.81 -10.56
C LYS A 3 9.61 -21.52 -11.37
N LEU A 4 9.16 -21.46 -12.61
CA LEU A 4 9.36 -20.31 -13.51
C LEU A 4 8.47 -19.12 -13.13
N THR A 5 7.23 -19.38 -12.71
CA THR A 5 6.29 -18.36 -12.25
C THR A 5 6.74 -17.73 -10.91
N GLY A 6 7.28 -18.53 -9.99
CA GLY A 6 7.80 -18.05 -8.72
C GLY A 6 8.98 -17.07 -8.85
N ASN A 7 9.87 -17.33 -9.81
CA ASN A 7 11.03 -16.46 -10.05
C ASN A 7 10.61 -15.10 -10.67
N LYS A 8 9.66 -15.12 -11.62
CA LYS A 8 9.11 -13.91 -12.24
C LYS A 8 8.43 -13.02 -11.21
N ASN A 9 7.60 -13.59 -10.34
CA ASN A 9 6.90 -12.85 -9.29
C ASN A 9 7.87 -12.23 -8.28
N LYS A 10 8.94 -12.93 -7.91
CA LYS A 10 10.00 -12.39 -7.04
C LYS A 10 10.69 -11.19 -7.69
N LYS A 11 11.02 -11.29 -8.99
CA LYS A 11 11.67 -10.20 -9.73
C LYS A 11 10.79 -8.94 -9.76
N ILE A 12 9.48 -9.08 -10.03
CA ILE A 12 8.53 -7.97 -10.04
C ILE A 12 8.49 -7.27 -8.68
N LYS A 13 8.36 -8.03 -7.59
CA LYS A 13 8.32 -7.46 -6.23
C LYS A 13 9.61 -6.74 -5.86
N ASN A 14 10.77 -7.31 -6.20
CA ASN A 14 12.06 -6.66 -5.99
C ASN A 14 12.13 -5.32 -6.74
N THR A 15 11.74 -5.30 -8.01
CA THR A 15 11.76 -4.09 -8.83
C THR A 15 10.83 -3.01 -8.24
N LEU A 16 9.61 -3.38 -7.84
CA LEU A 16 8.66 -2.46 -7.20
C LEU A 16 9.21 -1.91 -5.88
N THR A 17 9.84 -2.75 -5.07
CA THR A 17 10.44 -2.32 -3.78
C THR A 17 11.58 -1.34 -3.99
N ILE A 18 12.47 -1.62 -4.95
CA ILE A 18 13.58 -0.72 -5.29
C ILE A 18 13.05 0.62 -5.80
N PHE A 19 12.09 0.59 -6.72
CA PHE A 19 11.45 1.80 -7.24
C PHE A 19 10.82 2.63 -6.12
N ALA A 20 10.04 1.99 -5.23
CA ALA A 20 9.44 2.66 -4.10
C ALA A 20 10.47 3.24 -3.13
N GLY A 21 11.56 2.51 -2.86
CA GLY A 21 12.66 2.99 -2.03
C GLY A 21 13.33 4.23 -2.60
N ILE A 22 13.60 4.26 -3.91
CA ILE A 22 14.16 5.42 -4.60
C ILE A 22 13.19 6.61 -4.54
N ALA A 23 11.91 6.39 -4.81
CA ALA A 23 10.89 7.44 -4.75
C ALA A 23 10.76 8.04 -3.34
N LEU A 24 10.72 7.20 -2.30
CA LEU A 24 10.67 7.65 -0.91
C LEU A 24 11.95 8.37 -0.48
N LEU A 25 13.11 7.92 -0.94
CA LEU A 25 14.37 8.61 -0.67
C LEU A 25 14.34 10.03 -1.26
N PHE A 26 13.88 10.17 -2.50
CA PHE A 26 13.76 11.46 -3.16
C PHE A 26 12.78 12.39 -2.41
N LEU A 27 11.61 11.89 -2.03
CA LEU A 27 10.63 12.62 -1.22
C LEU A 27 11.19 12.98 0.16
N GLY A 28 11.94 12.07 0.80
CA GLY A 28 12.59 12.31 2.08
C GLY A 28 13.59 13.45 2.03
N VAL A 29 14.45 13.46 1.01
CA VAL A 29 15.38 14.59 0.77
C VAL A 29 14.62 15.89 0.55
N HIS A 30 13.57 15.87 -0.29
CA HIS A 30 12.76 17.05 -0.57
C HIS A 30 12.12 17.62 0.71
N TYR A 31 11.46 16.80 1.53
CA TYR A 31 10.82 17.25 2.77
C TYR A 31 11.84 17.66 3.85
N THR A 32 13.01 17.04 3.88
CA THR A 32 14.10 17.49 4.76
C THR A 32 14.57 18.90 4.39
N LEU A 33 14.76 19.18 3.11
CA LEU A 33 15.13 20.51 2.64
C LEU A 33 14.07 21.58 2.95
N LEU A 34 12.79 21.20 2.91
CA LEU A 34 11.68 22.07 3.27
C LEU A 34 11.45 22.17 4.79
N LYS A 35 12.25 21.50 5.62
CA LYS A 35 12.06 21.40 7.08
C LYS A 35 10.64 20.97 7.47
N SER A 36 10.04 20.09 6.67
CA SER A 36 8.66 19.66 6.86
C SER A 36 8.60 18.45 7.79
N HIS A 37 7.58 18.42 8.67
CA HIS A 37 7.28 17.26 9.52
C HIS A 37 6.87 16.03 8.71
N LEU A 38 6.50 16.18 7.44
CA LEU A 38 6.12 15.09 6.52
C LEU A 38 7.23 14.06 6.30
N ILE A 39 8.46 14.38 6.69
CA ILE A 39 9.58 13.41 6.67
C ILE A 39 9.27 12.16 7.52
N PHE A 40 8.53 12.31 8.63
CA PHE A 40 8.19 11.17 9.48
C PHE A 40 7.26 10.19 8.79
N ASP A 41 6.34 10.67 7.95
CA ASP A 41 5.43 9.81 7.17
C ASP A 41 6.20 9.05 6.09
N VAL A 42 7.18 9.69 5.45
CA VAL A 42 8.09 9.04 4.49
C VAL A 42 8.90 7.94 5.17
N ILE A 43 9.45 8.20 6.36
CA ILE A 43 10.20 7.21 7.14
C ILE A 43 9.28 6.05 7.54
N GLY A 44 8.10 6.33 8.07
CA GLY A 44 7.10 5.32 8.42
C GLY A 44 6.72 4.42 7.24
N SER A 45 6.49 5.02 6.08
CA SER A 45 6.19 4.29 4.84
C SER A 45 7.36 3.41 4.38
N ALA A 46 8.59 3.89 4.49
CA ALA A 46 9.78 3.11 4.15
C ALA A 46 9.95 1.90 5.07
N ILE A 47 9.75 2.09 6.38
CA ILE A 47 9.79 1.00 7.37
C ILE A 47 8.69 -0.03 7.06
N LEU A 48 7.47 0.43 6.77
CA LEU A 48 6.35 -0.46 6.45
C LEU A 48 6.63 -1.29 5.20
N ILE A 49 7.14 -0.68 4.13
CA ILE A 49 7.55 -1.38 2.91
C ILE A 49 8.62 -2.43 3.21
N ALA A 50 9.62 -2.10 4.02
CA ALA A 50 10.69 -3.04 4.39
C ALA A 50 10.14 -4.23 5.20
N ILE A 51 9.23 -3.99 6.15
CA ILE A 51 8.56 -5.04 6.93
C ILE A 51 7.78 -5.96 6.01
N ILE A 52 6.95 -5.41 5.12
CA ILE A 52 6.12 -6.18 4.21
C ILE A 52 6.97 -6.96 3.21
N TYR A 53 8.02 -6.36 2.67
CA TYR A 53 8.96 -7.06 1.80
C TYR A 53 9.60 -8.25 2.50
N LYS A 54 10.07 -8.09 3.75
CA LYS A 54 10.65 -9.17 4.56
C LYS A 54 9.65 -10.30 4.79
N PHE A 55 8.39 -9.99 5.03
CA PHE A 55 7.35 -10.96 5.38
C PHE A 55 6.43 -11.34 4.21
N TYR A 56 6.65 -10.82 3.00
CA TYR A 56 5.75 -11.04 1.87
C TYR A 56 5.47 -12.52 1.56
N ARG A 57 6.44 -13.41 1.78
CA ARG A 57 6.25 -14.86 1.60
C ARG A 57 5.28 -15.44 2.62
N ARG A 58 5.30 -14.92 3.84
CA ARG A 58 4.45 -15.39 4.94
C ARG A 58 3.01 -14.93 4.79
N PHE A 59 2.79 -13.79 4.19
CA PHE A 59 1.46 -13.20 3.97
C PHE A 59 0.82 -13.62 2.64
N HIS A 60 1.42 -14.57 1.89
CA HIS A 60 0.92 -15.05 0.59
C HIS A 60 0.48 -13.92 -0.36
N GLN A 61 1.12 -12.77 -0.26
CA GLN A 61 0.78 -11.60 -1.08
C GLN A 61 1.08 -11.89 -2.54
N ASP A 62 0.04 -11.77 -3.36
CA ASP A 62 0.19 -11.77 -4.81
C ASP A 62 0.76 -10.42 -5.32
N ASN A 63 1.05 -10.35 -6.60
CA ASN A 63 1.61 -9.12 -7.18
C ASN A 63 0.62 -7.95 -7.12
N LEU A 64 -0.68 -8.21 -7.20
CA LEU A 64 -1.71 -7.16 -7.16
C LEU A 64 -1.78 -6.53 -5.78
N SER A 65 -1.86 -7.34 -4.71
CA SER A 65 -1.86 -6.86 -3.33
C SER A 65 -0.60 -6.07 -3.01
N TYR A 66 0.56 -6.57 -3.47
CA TYR A 66 1.84 -5.89 -3.26
C TYR A 66 1.90 -4.55 -4.00
N PHE A 67 1.48 -4.53 -5.27
CA PHE A 67 1.40 -3.30 -6.08
C PHE A 67 0.45 -2.27 -5.46
N SER A 68 -0.75 -2.69 -5.06
CA SER A 68 -1.75 -1.79 -4.45
C SER A 68 -1.21 -1.13 -3.18
N LEU A 69 -0.49 -1.88 -2.35
CA LEU A 69 0.13 -1.34 -1.14
C LEU A 69 1.22 -0.32 -1.45
N ILE A 70 2.16 -0.67 -2.33
CA ILE A 70 3.24 0.25 -2.74
C ILE A 70 2.64 1.52 -3.34
N PHE A 71 1.64 1.38 -4.22
CA PHE A 71 0.97 2.50 -4.85
C PHE A 71 0.28 3.40 -3.82
N ALA A 72 -0.48 2.82 -2.88
CA ALA A 72 -1.15 3.58 -1.81
C ALA A 72 -0.15 4.35 -0.94
N LEU A 73 0.97 3.72 -0.54
CA LEU A 73 1.99 4.37 0.28
C LEU A 73 2.73 5.49 -0.47
N LEU A 74 3.06 5.29 -1.74
CA LEU A 74 3.67 6.34 -2.56
C LEU A 74 2.70 7.50 -2.75
N LEU A 75 1.45 7.23 -3.10
CA LEU A 75 0.44 8.25 -3.30
C LEU A 75 0.18 9.05 -2.02
N HIS A 76 0.14 8.39 -0.85
CA HIS A 76 0.03 9.04 0.45
C HIS A 76 1.17 10.05 0.67
N ASN A 77 2.41 9.69 0.34
CA ASN A 77 3.58 10.52 0.56
C ASN A 77 3.75 11.67 -0.46
N LEU A 78 2.94 11.72 -1.51
CA LEU A 78 2.93 12.87 -2.42
C LEU A 78 2.28 14.12 -1.79
N PHE A 79 1.51 13.96 -0.72
CA PHE A 79 0.92 15.03 0.09
C PHE A 79 0.25 16.13 -0.72
N LEU A 80 -0.58 15.75 -1.66
CA LEU A 80 -1.30 16.69 -2.53
C LEU A 80 -2.47 17.36 -1.78
N TYR A 81 -2.25 17.85 -0.58
CA TYR A 81 -3.30 18.40 0.28
C TYR A 81 -4.04 19.60 -0.31
N SER A 82 -3.36 20.40 -1.13
CA SER A 82 -3.97 21.52 -1.85
C SER A 82 -4.75 21.08 -3.10
N PHE A 83 -4.58 19.84 -3.52
CA PHE A 83 -5.23 19.31 -4.71
C PHE A 83 -6.64 18.83 -4.37
N SER A 84 -7.65 19.46 -4.95
CA SER A 84 -9.05 19.16 -4.70
C SER A 84 -9.80 18.96 -6.03
N PRO A 85 -9.51 17.88 -6.76
CA PRO A 85 -10.20 17.61 -8.02
C PRO A 85 -11.69 17.43 -7.75
N PHE A 86 -12.52 18.04 -8.59
CA PHE A 86 -13.99 18.02 -8.45
C PHE A 86 -14.50 18.55 -7.11
N GLY A 87 -13.73 19.40 -6.40
CA GLY A 87 -14.11 19.96 -5.09
C GLY A 87 -13.99 18.99 -3.91
N ILE A 88 -13.49 17.77 -4.14
CA ILE A 88 -13.26 16.77 -3.10
C ILE A 88 -11.80 16.84 -2.66
N LYS A 89 -11.55 16.99 -1.35
CA LYS A 89 -10.17 17.03 -0.83
C LYS A 89 -9.42 15.73 -1.14
N PHE A 90 -8.13 15.85 -1.46
CA PHE A 90 -7.26 14.71 -1.77
C PHE A 90 -7.25 13.65 -0.66
N GLU A 91 -7.39 14.06 0.58
CA GLU A 91 -7.50 13.18 1.74
C GLU A 91 -8.60 12.12 1.60
N HIS A 92 -9.79 12.49 1.09
CA HIS A 92 -10.89 11.55 0.87
C HIS A 92 -10.54 10.48 -0.17
N TYR A 93 -9.80 10.87 -1.23
CA TYR A 93 -9.31 9.90 -2.20
C TYR A 93 -8.32 8.94 -1.57
N MET A 94 -7.46 9.43 -0.65
CA MET A 94 -6.50 8.58 0.05
C MET A 94 -7.16 7.60 1.01
N HIS A 95 -8.21 8.01 1.72
CA HIS A 95 -9.01 7.10 2.54
C HIS A 95 -9.64 5.99 1.68
N PHE A 96 -10.18 6.34 0.52
CA PHE A 96 -10.73 5.37 -0.43
C PHE A 96 -9.66 4.40 -0.93
N VAL A 97 -8.51 4.89 -1.38
CA VAL A 97 -7.40 4.06 -1.88
C VAL A 97 -6.84 3.17 -0.76
N GLY A 98 -6.68 3.69 0.45
CA GLY A 98 -6.25 2.93 1.62
C GLY A 98 -7.23 1.81 1.97
N GLY A 99 -8.52 2.13 2.08
CA GLY A 99 -9.58 1.16 2.33
C GLY A 99 -9.64 0.06 1.27
N PHE A 100 -9.56 0.42 0.00
CA PHE A 100 -9.52 -0.51 -1.13
C PHE A 100 -8.29 -1.44 -1.06
N THR A 101 -7.12 -0.89 -0.76
CA THR A 101 -5.88 -1.66 -0.61
C THR A 101 -5.99 -2.68 0.51
N ILE A 102 -6.50 -2.27 1.68
CA ILE A 102 -6.71 -3.18 2.82
C ILE A 102 -7.75 -4.24 2.48
N ALA A 103 -8.82 -3.88 1.78
CA ALA A 103 -9.82 -4.84 1.32
C ALA A 103 -9.20 -5.93 0.44
N ILE A 104 -8.37 -5.56 -0.55
CA ILE A 104 -7.66 -6.52 -1.40
C ILE A 104 -6.77 -7.45 -0.57
N ILE A 105 -5.97 -6.89 0.34
CA ILE A 105 -5.05 -7.68 1.17
C ILE A 105 -5.83 -8.64 2.07
N THR A 106 -6.88 -8.15 2.71
CA THR A 106 -7.75 -8.95 3.60
C THR A 106 -8.45 -10.06 2.82
N ASP A 107 -8.98 -9.77 1.64
CA ASP A 107 -9.60 -10.78 0.77
C ASP A 107 -8.62 -11.92 0.46
N ARG A 108 -7.39 -11.60 0.13
CA ARG A 108 -6.35 -12.58 -0.20
C ARG A 108 -5.90 -13.40 1.01
N LEU A 109 -5.80 -12.77 2.18
CA LEU A 109 -5.39 -13.45 3.42
C LEU A 109 -6.44 -14.43 3.93
N PHE A 110 -7.73 -14.13 3.74
CA PHE A 110 -8.84 -14.91 4.32
C PHE A 110 -9.66 -15.69 3.29
N ASN A 111 -9.28 -15.65 2.01
CA ASN A 111 -10.01 -16.33 0.92
C ASN A 111 -10.24 -17.82 1.20
N GLU A 112 -9.24 -18.52 1.75
CA GLU A 112 -9.31 -19.95 2.03
C GLU A 112 -9.86 -20.27 3.42
N LYS A 113 -9.96 -19.28 4.32
CA LYS A 113 -10.28 -19.50 5.73
C LYS A 113 -11.71 -19.13 6.11
N LEU A 114 -12.36 -18.29 5.33
CA LEU A 114 -13.68 -17.75 5.63
C LEU A 114 -14.67 -18.06 4.50
N SER A 115 -15.94 -18.34 4.89
CA SER A 115 -17.03 -18.41 3.92
C SER A 115 -17.19 -17.06 3.19
N LYS A 116 -17.72 -17.09 1.97
CA LYS A 116 -17.91 -15.91 1.11
C LYS A 116 -18.64 -14.77 1.85
N THR A 117 -19.68 -15.08 2.61
CA THR A 117 -20.46 -14.09 3.37
C THR A 117 -19.64 -13.47 4.49
N LYS A 118 -18.92 -14.26 5.29
CA LYS A 118 -18.06 -13.75 6.38
C LYS A 118 -16.95 -12.88 5.83
N ARG A 119 -16.36 -13.26 4.69
CA ARG A 119 -15.34 -12.48 4.00
C ARG A 119 -15.88 -11.13 3.53
N LEU A 120 -17.06 -11.10 2.91
CA LEU A 120 -17.70 -9.86 2.48
C LEU A 120 -17.99 -8.93 3.66
N LEU A 121 -18.53 -9.46 4.76
CA LEU A 121 -18.76 -8.68 5.98
C LEU A 121 -17.48 -8.10 6.57
N LEU A 122 -16.39 -8.87 6.58
CA LEU A 122 -15.09 -8.41 7.03
C LEU A 122 -14.53 -7.29 6.14
N LEU A 123 -14.65 -7.44 4.81
CA LEU A 123 -14.24 -6.42 3.86
C LEU A 123 -15.02 -5.12 4.04
N LEU A 124 -16.34 -5.21 4.21
CA LEU A 124 -17.19 -4.05 4.48
C LEU A 124 -16.82 -3.38 5.81
N ALA A 125 -16.58 -4.17 6.86
CA ALA A 125 -16.17 -3.63 8.17
C ALA A 125 -14.84 -2.86 8.08
N PHE A 126 -13.85 -3.39 7.35
CA PHE A 126 -12.58 -2.67 7.12
C PHE A 126 -12.76 -1.43 6.25
N ALA A 127 -13.53 -1.53 5.16
CA ALA A 127 -13.77 -0.40 4.28
C ALA A 127 -14.50 0.75 5.00
N LEU A 128 -15.46 0.45 5.88
CA LEU A 128 -16.20 1.43 6.68
C LEU A 128 -15.38 1.93 7.88
N GLY A 129 -14.60 1.06 8.54
CA GLY A 129 -13.80 1.41 9.72
C GLY A 129 -12.58 2.27 9.42
N ILE A 130 -12.12 2.30 8.18
CA ILE A 130 -10.99 3.13 7.75
C ILE A 130 -11.46 4.47 7.18
N GLY A 131 -12.74 4.59 6.89
CA GLY A 131 -13.36 5.82 6.39
C GLY A 131 -13.90 6.77 7.47
N VAL A 132 -13.62 6.50 8.75
CA VAL A 132 -14.09 7.32 9.89
C VAL A 132 -12.96 8.11 10.50
#